data_57b6248c5c95c8f27a7832da725422db
#
_entry.id   57b6248c5c95c8f27a7832da725422db
#
_cell.length_a   1.000
_cell.length_b   1.000
_cell.length_c   1.000
_cell.angle_alpha   90.00
_cell.angle_beta   90.00
_cell.angle_gamma   90.00
#
_symmetry.space_group_name_H-M   'P 1'
#
loop_
_entity.id
_entity.type
_entity.pdbx_description
1 polymer ?
#
loop_
_entity_poly.entity_id
_entity_poly.type
_entity_poly.pdbx_seq_one_letter_code
_entity_poly.pdbx_strand_id
1 'polypeptide(L)'
;MNSMTGYGKGQVNSDLGELLIEIKTVNSRYLEFNFKSDGISPLLEELIKRELKKVLYRGKVSVRIKFISDNSKNIKLSVNEALLNSYIEIFNDIKRNKLKSNEFVNISELLKVPEPWIEVTFDKTDEEKLQIMVKDALSQAIPLLLEMRKVEGCNLKNDLLKRVEFIKKKLSYIKERQYSLNDQYREKLRTKINEFIEENSFKADENRILQEVVIYSDKTDYTEEVTRFESHIIQLLESLDNKGPLGRQLDFLIQEINREINTIASKTDQIDVTNCVIIIKTELEKIREQIQNIE
;
A
#
# COMPACT_ATOMS: atom_id res chain seq x y z
N MET A 1 -1.63 -13.33 -6.99
CA MET A 1 -1.34 -12.25 -6.02
C MET A 1 -0.09 -11.50 -6.47
N ASN A 2 -0.16 -10.20 -6.64
CA ASN A 2 0.97 -9.34 -7.04
C ASN A 2 1.20 -8.28 -5.99
N SER A 3 2.46 -7.83 -5.84
CA SER A 3 2.76 -6.62 -5.07
C SER A 3 2.39 -5.37 -5.86
N MET A 4 2.05 -4.28 -5.18
CA MET A 4 1.89 -2.97 -5.81
C MET A 4 3.23 -2.28 -6.08
N THR A 5 4.33 -2.73 -5.46
CA THR A 5 5.66 -2.19 -5.70
C THR A 5 6.35 -2.92 -6.84
N GLY A 6 7.05 -2.18 -7.65
CA GLY A 6 7.79 -2.76 -8.77
C GLY A 6 8.59 -1.72 -9.54
N TYR A 7 9.51 -2.21 -10.35
CA TYR A 7 10.38 -1.42 -11.21
C TYR A 7 10.57 -2.11 -12.55
N GLY A 8 10.49 -1.33 -13.61
CA GLY A 8 10.79 -1.79 -14.97
C GLY A 8 11.56 -0.72 -15.74
N LYS A 9 12.50 -1.15 -16.58
CA LYS A 9 13.32 -0.29 -17.40
C LYS A 9 13.29 -0.81 -18.83
N GLY A 10 13.10 0.10 -19.79
CA GLY A 10 13.25 -0.16 -21.23
C GLY A 10 14.15 0.86 -21.86
N GLN A 11 15.02 0.41 -22.75
CA GLN A 11 16.00 1.25 -23.45
C GLN A 11 16.03 0.89 -24.92
N VAL A 12 15.90 1.88 -25.78
CA VAL A 12 15.87 1.71 -27.22
C VAL A 12 16.76 2.76 -27.88
N ASN A 13 17.56 2.31 -28.83
CA ASN A 13 18.43 3.15 -29.67
C ASN A 13 17.86 3.20 -31.07
N SER A 14 17.88 4.37 -31.69
CA SER A 14 17.51 4.58 -33.10
C SER A 14 18.35 5.69 -33.72
N ASP A 15 18.07 5.99 -34.97
CA ASP A 15 18.71 7.10 -35.71
C ASP A 15 18.45 8.47 -35.10
N LEU A 16 17.40 8.59 -34.26
CA LEU A 16 17.04 9.82 -33.55
C LEU A 16 17.81 9.99 -32.22
N GLY A 17 18.36 8.91 -31.69
CA GLY A 17 19.04 8.89 -30.40
C GLY A 17 18.62 7.72 -29.51
N GLU A 18 18.87 7.86 -28.22
CA GLU A 18 18.61 6.89 -27.18
C GLU A 18 17.39 7.29 -26.33
N LEU A 19 16.40 6.42 -26.24
CA LEU A 19 15.23 6.58 -25.38
C LEU A 19 15.31 5.61 -24.20
N LEU A 20 15.23 6.14 -22.99
CA LEU A 20 15.15 5.40 -21.76
C LEU A 20 13.81 5.66 -21.08
N ILE A 21 13.08 4.60 -20.75
CA ILE A 21 11.84 4.66 -19.94
C ILE A 21 12.05 3.84 -18.68
N GLU A 22 11.88 4.48 -17.53
CA GLU A 22 11.89 3.85 -16.22
C GLU A 22 10.49 3.98 -15.59
N ILE A 23 9.93 2.85 -15.16
CA ILE A 23 8.61 2.79 -14.55
C ILE A 23 8.78 2.27 -13.14
N LYS A 24 8.34 3.06 -12.15
CA LYS A 24 8.33 2.66 -10.74
C LYS A 24 6.89 2.72 -10.22
N THR A 25 6.44 1.64 -9.60
CA THR A 25 5.13 1.59 -8.93
C THR A 25 5.32 1.48 -7.43
N VAL A 26 4.43 2.17 -6.67
CA VAL A 26 4.37 2.09 -5.21
C VAL A 26 2.91 2.02 -4.78
N ASN A 27 2.67 1.57 -3.55
CA ASN A 27 1.33 1.47 -3.01
C ASN A 27 0.62 2.84 -3.01
N SER A 28 -0.61 2.87 -3.55
CA SER A 28 -1.55 3.98 -3.42
C SER A 28 -2.98 3.47 -3.53
N ARG A 29 -3.93 4.21 -2.94
CA ARG A 29 -5.35 3.87 -2.96
C ARG A 29 -5.95 3.92 -4.37
N TYR A 30 -5.48 4.84 -5.20
CA TYR A 30 -5.94 5.06 -6.58
C TYR A 30 -4.80 4.87 -7.56
N LEU A 31 -5.14 4.66 -8.84
CA LEU A 31 -4.16 4.64 -9.91
C LEU A 31 -3.80 6.09 -10.29
N GLU A 32 -2.62 6.52 -9.90
CA GLU A 32 -2.10 7.85 -10.15
C GLU A 32 -0.84 7.77 -11.01
N PHE A 33 -0.71 8.68 -11.96
CA PHE A 33 0.46 8.77 -12.83
C PHE A 33 1.23 10.06 -12.56
N ASN A 34 2.53 9.93 -12.40
CA ASN A 34 3.45 11.06 -12.30
C ASN A 34 4.55 10.88 -13.35
N PHE A 35 4.55 11.78 -14.33
CA PHE A 35 5.55 11.81 -15.39
C PHE A 35 6.66 12.79 -15.06
N LYS A 36 7.90 12.37 -15.29
CA LYS A 36 9.09 13.20 -15.29
C LYS A 36 9.74 13.01 -16.66
N SER A 37 9.47 13.93 -17.56
CA SER A 37 9.96 13.90 -18.94
C SER A 37 10.76 15.16 -19.23
N ASP A 38 11.93 15.01 -19.80
CA ASP A 38 12.72 16.11 -20.31
C ASP A 38 12.51 16.19 -21.84
N GLY A 39 11.67 17.15 -22.29
CA GLY A 39 11.48 17.47 -23.70
C GLY A 39 10.62 16.48 -24.52
N ILE A 40 9.69 15.78 -23.89
CA ILE A 40 8.78 14.84 -24.58
C ILE A 40 7.36 15.43 -24.69
N SER A 41 6.74 15.19 -25.86
CA SER A 41 5.39 15.63 -26.19
C SER A 41 4.34 15.04 -25.23
N PRO A 42 3.32 15.80 -24.79
CA PRO A 42 2.19 15.28 -23.99
C PRO A 42 1.46 14.09 -24.63
N LEU A 43 1.47 13.99 -25.97
CA LEU A 43 0.89 12.85 -26.69
C LEU A 43 1.59 11.54 -26.36
N LEU A 44 2.91 11.54 -26.19
CA LEU A 44 3.67 10.34 -25.82
C LEU A 44 3.42 9.93 -24.37
N GLU A 45 3.25 10.89 -23.47
CA GLU A 45 2.83 10.61 -22.07
C GLU A 45 1.46 9.93 -22.03
N GLU A 46 0.52 10.39 -22.85
CA GLU A 46 -0.82 9.81 -22.93
C GLU A 46 -0.79 8.39 -23.51
N LEU A 47 0.06 8.13 -24.50
CA LEU A 47 0.29 6.79 -25.06
C LEU A 47 0.81 5.85 -23.96
N ILE A 48 1.84 6.26 -23.22
CA ILE A 48 2.42 5.48 -22.14
C ILE A 48 1.36 5.19 -21.07
N LYS A 49 0.60 6.21 -20.66
CA LYS A 49 -0.48 6.08 -19.69
C LYS A 49 -1.54 5.08 -20.14
N ARG A 50 -1.89 5.09 -21.44
CA ARG A 50 -2.86 4.14 -22.01
C ARG A 50 -2.34 2.71 -21.96
N GLU A 51 -1.07 2.47 -22.31
CA GLU A 51 -0.49 1.12 -22.27
C GLU A 51 -0.37 0.61 -20.81
N LEU A 52 0.05 1.45 -19.88
CA LEU A 52 0.15 1.07 -18.46
C LEU A 52 -1.20 0.80 -17.80
N LYS A 53 -2.27 1.52 -18.18
CA LYS A 53 -3.63 1.25 -17.70
C LYS A 53 -4.20 -0.12 -18.09
N LYS A 54 -3.65 -0.77 -19.12
CA LYS A 54 -4.05 -2.13 -19.51
C LYS A 54 -3.59 -3.19 -18.51
N VAL A 55 -2.51 -2.91 -17.78
CA VAL A 55 -1.82 -3.88 -16.91
C VAL A 55 -1.79 -3.49 -15.43
N LEU A 56 -2.09 -2.22 -15.11
CA LEU A 56 -2.08 -1.69 -13.75
C LEU A 56 -3.47 -1.16 -13.39
N TYR A 57 -4.02 -1.63 -12.27
CA TYR A 57 -5.36 -1.25 -11.81
C TYR A 57 -5.31 -0.28 -10.63
N ARG A 58 -4.21 -0.30 -9.86
CA ARG A 58 -4.04 0.49 -8.63
C ARG A 58 -2.56 0.81 -8.39
N GLY A 59 -2.29 1.87 -7.61
CA GLY A 59 -0.93 2.28 -7.23
C GLY A 59 -0.53 3.62 -7.83
N LYS A 60 0.51 4.23 -7.27
CA LYS A 60 1.15 5.44 -7.82
C LYS A 60 2.27 5.01 -8.75
N VAL A 61 2.13 5.37 -10.03
CA VAL A 61 3.05 5.05 -11.11
C VAL A 61 3.89 6.27 -11.41
N SER A 62 5.19 6.20 -11.15
CA SER A 62 6.16 7.23 -11.54
C SER A 62 6.88 6.77 -12.80
N VAL A 63 6.73 7.52 -13.87
CA VAL A 63 7.38 7.26 -15.16
C VAL A 63 8.43 8.34 -15.37
N ARG A 64 9.68 7.92 -15.51
CA ARG A 64 10.77 8.80 -15.93
C ARG A 64 11.12 8.48 -17.37
N ILE A 65 11.15 9.50 -18.20
CA ILE A 65 11.48 9.38 -19.60
C ILE A 65 12.69 10.27 -19.85
N LYS A 66 13.74 9.69 -20.40
CA LYS A 66 14.95 10.40 -20.78
C LYS A 66 15.22 10.13 -22.24
N PHE A 67 15.28 11.16 -23.05
CA PHE A 67 15.66 11.08 -24.44
C PHE A 67 16.98 11.82 -24.64
N ILE A 68 17.96 11.12 -25.19
CA ILE A 68 19.28 11.66 -25.53
C ILE A 68 19.39 11.62 -27.06
N SER A 69 19.24 12.76 -27.71
CA SER A 69 19.37 12.87 -29.15
C SER A 69 20.85 12.81 -29.56
N ASP A 70 21.17 11.92 -30.47
CA ASP A 70 22.52 11.83 -31.06
C ASP A 70 22.78 12.95 -32.08
N ASN A 71 21.71 13.58 -32.59
CA ASN A 71 21.81 14.55 -33.66
C ASN A 71 21.23 15.90 -33.22
N SER A 72 22.09 16.86 -32.91
CA SER A 72 21.74 18.27 -32.79
C SER A 72 21.11 18.91 -34.06
N LYS A 73 21.05 18.15 -35.15
CA LYS A 73 20.54 18.61 -36.48
C LYS A 73 19.01 18.50 -36.62
N ASN A 74 18.32 17.68 -35.80
CA ASN A 74 16.88 17.44 -35.94
C ASN A 74 16.02 18.16 -34.91
N ILE A 75 16.64 18.91 -34.03
CA ILE A 75 15.91 19.75 -33.07
C ILE A 75 15.57 21.07 -33.75
N LYS A 76 14.31 21.30 -34.06
CA LYS A 76 13.81 22.63 -34.45
C LYS A 76 13.39 23.37 -33.23
N LEU A 77 14.04 24.52 -33.02
CA LEU A 77 13.58 25.48 -32.02
C LEU A 77 12.54 26.39 -32.68
N SER A 78 11.34 26.39 -32.17
CA SER A 78 10.29 27.33 -32.54
C SER A 78 10.09 28.33 -31.42
N VAL A 79 9.73 29.56 -31.81
CA VAL A 79 9.42 30.62 -30.88
C VAL A 79 7.90 30.72 -30.77
N ASN A 80 7.37 30.62 -29.56
CA ASN A 80 5.97 30.94 -29.28
C ASN A 80 5.83 32.48 -29.25
N GLU A 81 5.58 33.07 -30.43
CA GLU A 81 5.52 34.50 -30.61
C GLU A 81 4.45 35.15 -29.73
N ALA A 82 3.30 34.51 -29.53
CA ALA A 82 2.24 35.03 -28.70
C ALA A 82 2.67 35.18 -27.24
N LEU A 83 3.33 34.13 -26.70
CA LEU A 83 3.83 34.16 -25.33
C LEU A 83 5.00 35.13 -25.16
N LEU A 84 5.93 35.15 -26.11
CA LEU A 84 7.05 36.10 -26.12
C LEU A 84 6.56 37.57 -26.13
N ASN A 85 5.61 37.89 -27.01
CA ASN A 85 5.04 39.25 -27.07
C ASN A 85 4.34 39.64 -25.77
N SER A 86 3.61 38.71 -25.16
CA SER A 86 2.97 38.94 -23.85
C SER A 86 4.00 39.26 -22.76
N TYR A 87 5.12 38.53 -22.70
CA TYR A 87 6.21 38.83 -21.77
C TYR A 87 6.84 40.18 -22.05
N ILE A 88 7.11 40.52 -23.31
CA ILE A 88 7.67 41.84 -23.68
C ILE A 88 6.74 42.96 -23.26
N GLU A 89 5.43 42.86 -23.46
CA GLU A 89 4.45 43.84 -23.06
C GLU A 89 4.43 44.03 -21.52
N ILE A 90 4.38 42.94 -20.76
CA ILE A 90 4.38 42.96 -19.30
C ILE A 90 5.68 43.58 -18.76
N PHE A 91 6.83 43.19 -19.28
CA PHE A 91 8.11 43.77 -18.85
C PHE A 91 8.22 45.25 -19.18
N ASN A 92 7.74 45.67 -20.35
CA ASN A 92 7.72 47.07 -20.72
C ASN A 92 6.78 47.89 -19.83
N ASP A 93 5.61 47.37 -19.50
CA ASP A 93 4.67 48.01 -18.57
C ASP A 93 5.29 48.17 -17.16
N ILE A 94 5.92 47.11 -16.63
CA ILE A 94 6.61 47.17 -15.34
C ILE A 94 7.73 48.21 -15.36
N LYS A 95 8.57 48.21 -16.39
CA LYS A 95 9.69 49.18 -16.51
C LYS A 95 9.21 50.61 -16.59
N ARG A 96 8.21 50.90 -17.43
CA ARG A 96 7.68 52.26 -17.60
C ARG A 96 6.89 52.75 -16.40
N ASN A 97 5.94 51.94 -15.92
CA ASN A 97 4.94 52.38 -14.96
C ASN A 97 5.35 52.19 -13.50
N LYS A 98 6.14 51.15 -13.21
CA LYS A 98 6.56 50.82 -11.83
C LYS A 98 7.99 51.23 -11.52
N LEU A 99 8.94 51.00 -12.43
CA LEU A 99 10.35 51.28 -12.20
C LEU A 99 10.81 52.63 -12.77
N LYS A 100 9.97 53.29 -13.58
CA LYS A 100 10.28 54.56 -14.26
C LYS A 100 11.61 54.51 -15.05
N SER A 101 11.93 53.35 -15.61
CA SER A 101 13.11 53.10 -16.42
C SER A 101 12.74 53.11 -17.89
N ASN A 102 13.56 53.74 -18.74
CA ASN A 102 13.40 53.77 -20.19
C ASN A 102 14.26 52.68 -20.89
N GLU A 103 14.85 51.78 -20.14
CA GLU A 103 15.65 50.70 -20.72
C GLU A 103 14.78 49.69 -21.45
N PHE A 104 15.26 49.18 -22.57
CA PHE A 104 14.59 48.08 -23.30
C PHE A 104 14.66 46.76 -22.55
N VAL A 105 13.72 45.86 -22.82
CA VAL A 105 13.74 44.51 -22.27
C VAL A 105 14.92 43.75 -22.85
N ASN A 106 15.75 43.16 -22.00
CA ASN A 106 16.91 42.41 -22.45
C ASN A 106 16.54 40.90 -22.64
N ILE A 107 17.09 40.29 -23.67
CA ILE A 107 16.91 38.85 -23.93
C ILE A 107 17.27 37.98 -22.71
N SER A 108 18.29 38.38 -21.94
CA SER A 108 18.68 37.69 -20.72
C SER A 108 17.60 37.69 -19.62
N GLU A 109 16.68 38.67 -19.61
CA GLU A 109 15.54 38.71 -18.72
C GLU A 109 14.45 37.74 -19.20
N LEU A 110 14.22 37.69 -20.51
CA LEU A 110 13.24 36.77 -21.13
C LEU A 110 13.63 35.30 -21.04
N LEU A 111 14.91 34.98 -20.91
CA LEU A 111 15.39 33.59 -20.70
C LEU A 111 15.17 33.09 -19.26
N LYS A 112 14.84 34.00 -18.31
CA LYS A 112 14.64 33.65 -16.90
C LYS A 112 13.17 33.51 -16.50
N VAL A 113 12.25 33.64 -17.45
CA VAL A 113 10.81 33.49 -17.16
C VAL A 113 10.45 32.05 -16.84
N PRO A 114 9.42 31.81 -16.00
CA PRO A 114 9.06 30.45 -15.54
C PRO A 114 8.62 29.53 -16.67
N GLU A 115 7.87 30.06 -17.65
CA GLU A 115 7.42 29.28 -18.81
C GLU A 115 8.28 29.62 -20.04
N PRO A 116 8.92 28.61 -20.65
CA PRO A 116 9.77 28.84 -21.79
C PRO A 116 8.96 29.23 -23.02
N TRP A 117 9.34 30.33 -23.65
CA TRP A 117 8.81 30.80 -24.94
C TRP A 117 9.55 30.20 -26.15
N ILE A 118 10.62 29.43 -25.89
CA ILE A 118 11.32 28.63 -26.90
C ILE A 118 10.83 27.20 -26.75
N GLU A 119 10.19 26.69 -27.75
CA GLU A 119 9.65 25.35 -27.79
C GLU A 119 10.56 24.46 -28.65
N VAL A 120 10.81 23.25 -28.17
CA VAL A 120 11.48 22.20 -28.93
C VAL A 120 10.42 21.46 -29.72
N THR A 121 10.46 21.57 -31.05
CA THR A 121 9.52 20.86 -31.94
C THR A 121 10.27 19.80 -32.75
N PHE A 122 9.62 18.64 -32.88
CA PHE A 122 10.06 17.54 -33.73
C PHE A 122 9.26 17.56 -35.05
N ASP A 123 9.88 17.16 -36.15
CA ASP A 123 9.13 16.94 -37.38
C ASP A 123 8.14 15.77 -37.21
N LYS A 124 7.01 15.80 -37.92
CA LYS A 124 5.96 14.75 -37.82
C LYS A 124 6.51 13.33 -38.05
N THR A 125 7.47 13.19 -38.94
CA THR A 125 8.15 11.90 -39.21
C THR A 125 8.97 11.41 -38.03
N ASP A 126 9.56 12.34 -37.26
CA ASP A 126 10.32 12.01 -36.04
C ASP A 126 9.40 11.69 -34.89
N GLU A 127 8.23 12.30 -34.84
CA GLU A 127 7.21 11.99 -33.82
C GLU A 127 6.65 10.58 -33.98
N GLU A 128 6.40 10.11 -35.20
CA GLU A 128 5.99 8.72 -35.48
C GLU A 128 7.08 7.72 -35.07
N LYS A 129 8.34 8.01 -35.39
CA LYS A 129 9.48 7.18 -34.97
C LYS A 129 9.62 7.15 -33.44
N LEU A 130 9.45 8.29 -32.76
CA LEU A 130 9.45 8.37 -31.29
C LEU A 130 8.32 7.54 -30.66
N GLN A 131 7.12 7.53 -31.27
CA GLN A 131 6.04 6.67 -30.83
C GLN A 131 6.38 5.17 -30.92
N ILE A 132 7.08 4.76 -31.98
CA ILE A 132 7.56 3.38 -32.15
C ILE A 132 8.59 3.07 -31.06
N MET A 133 9.60 3.93 -30.87
CA MET A 133 10.60 3.76 -29.81
C MET A 133 9.97 3.66 -28.41
N VAL A 134 8.95 4.47 -28.11
CA VAL A 134 8.22 4.41 -26.83
C VAL A 134 7.52 3.06 -26.67
N LYS A 135 6.87 2.55 -27.73
CA LYS A 135 6.23 1.22 -27.68
C LYS A 135 7.24 0.10 -27.46
N ASP A 136 8.38 0.17 -28.13
CA ASP A 136 9.45 -0.82 -28.01
C ASP A 136 10.10 -0.77 -26.61
N ALA A 137 10.34 0.42 -26.06
CA ALA A 137 10.83 0.58 -24.70
C ALA A 137 9.81 0.07 -23.66
N LEU A 138 8.52 0.34 -23.85
CA LEU A 138 7.45 -0.19 -23.00
C LEU A 138 7.35 -1.70 -23.07
N SER A 139 7.55 -2.30 -24.26
CA SER A 139 7.55 -3.76 -24.44
C SER A 139 8.63 -4.46 -23.62
N GLN A 140 9.73 -3.77 -23.30
CA GLN A 140 10.80 -4.24 -22.43
C GLN A 140 10.50 -3.93 -20.95
N ALA A 141 10.04 -2.70 -20.65
CA ALA A 141 9.85 -2.24 -19.29
C ALA A 141 8.67 -2.91 -18.57
N ILE A 142 7.54 -3.12 -19.27
CA ILE A 142 6.33 -3.69 -18.67
C ILE A 142 6.51 -5.13 -18.18
N PRO A 143 7.10 -6.06 -18.96
CA PRO A 143 7.35 -7.42 -18.49
C PRO A 143 8.24 -7.46 -17.25
N LEU A 144 9.32 -6.67 -17.20
CA LEU A 144 10.20 -6.58 -16.04
C LEU A 144 9.48 -6.06 -14.79
N LEU A 145 8.65 -5.04 -14.96
CA LEU A 145 7.81 -4.52 -13.90
C LEU A 145 6.86 -5.59 -13.34
N LEU A 146 6.15 -6.31 -14.22
CA LEU A 146 5.19 -7.33 -13.82
C LEU A 146 5.87 -8.55 -13.18
N GLU A 147 7.03 -8.95 -13.68
CA GLU A 147 7.82 -10.03 -13.10
C GLU A 147 8.27 -9.67 -11.68
N MET A 148 8.84 -8.48 -11.48
CA MET A 148 9.23 -8.01 -10.16
C MET A 148 8.04 -8.00 -9.18
N ARG A 149 6.88 -7.47 -9.61
CA ARG A 149 5.64 -7.46 -8.81
C ARG A 149 5.16 -8.86 -8.45
N LYS A 150 5.31 -9.82 -9.37
CA LYS A 150 4.94 -11.22 -9.16
C LYS A 150 5.86 -11.90 -8.14
N VAL A 151 7.17 -11.71 -8.29
CA VAL A 151 8.17 -12.28 -7.36
C VAL A 151 7.96 -11.73 -5.95
N GLU A 152 7.82 -10.42 -5.82
CA GLU A 152 7.57 -9.77 -4.53
C GLU A 152 6.23 -10.21 -3.93
N GLY A 153 5.17 -10.30 -4.74
CA GLY A 153 3.87 -10.81 -4.32
C GLY A 153 3.94 -12.25 -3.79
N CYS A 154 4.76 -13.10 -4.39
CA CYS A 154 5.00 -14.45 -3.91
C CYS A 154 5.72 -14.47 -2.54
N ASN A 155 6.72 -13.60 -2.37
CA ASN A 155 7.43 -13.46 -1.10
C ASN A 155 6.51 -12.95 0.02
N LEU A 156 5.67 -11.96 -0.26
CA LEU A 156 4.66 -11.45 0.67
C LEU A 156 3.67 -12.54 1.07
N LYS A 157 3.18 -13.34 0.11
CA LYS A 157 2.30 -14.48 0.40
C LYS A 157 2.94 -15.47 1.36
N ASN A 158 4.20 -15.84 1.11
CA ASN A 158 4.93 -16.79 1.96
C ASN A 158 5.13 -16.25 3.39
N ASP A 159 5.40 -14.95 3.55
CA ASP A 159 5.51 -14.33 4.87
C ASP A 159 4.15 -14.29 5.60
N LEU A 160 3.07 -13.95 4.90
CA LEU A 160 1.71 -13.99 5.45
C LEU A 160 1.34 -15.39 5.94
N LEU A 161 1.62 -16.44 5.17
CA LEU A 161 1.36 -17.82 5.56
C LEU A 161 2.11 -18.21 6.85
N LYS A 162 3.39 -17.84 6.98
CA LYS A 162 4.17 -18.08 8.20
C LYS A 162 3.59 -17.38 9.42
N ARG A 163 3.15 -16.12 9.28
CA ARG A 163 2.51 -15.35 10.36
C ARG A 163 1.18 -15.96 10.78
N VAL A 164 0.36 -16.34 9.81
CA VAL A 164 -0.92 -17.02 10.09
C VAL A 164 -0.69 -18.35 10.83
N GLU A 165 0.30 -19.13 10.44
CA GLU A 165 0.67 -20.36 11.13
C GLU A 165 1.13 -20.10 12.58
N PHE A 166 1.91 -19.05 12.78
CA PHE A 166 2.30 -18.63 14.12
C PHE A 166 1.10 -18.21 14.98
N ILE A 167 0.15 -17.46 14.40
CA ILE A 167 -1.10 -17.07 15.07
C ILE A 167 -1.91 -18.30 15.47
N LYS A 168 -2.07 -19.28 14.56
CA LYS A 168 -2.77 -20.55 14.85
C LYS A 168 -2.18 -21.29 16.05
N LYS A 169 -0.85 -21.37 16.15
CA LYS A 169 -0.18 -21.98 17.32
C LYS A 169 -0.50 -21.26 18.63
N LYS A 170 -0.54 -19.91 18.60
CA LYS A 170 -0.92 -19.13 19.79
C LYS A 170 -2.38 -19.29 20.14
N LEU A 171 -3.26 -19.37 19.15
CA LEU A 171 -4.68 -19.62 19.36
C LEU A 171 -4.95 -21.02 19.95
N SER A 172 -4.23 -22.06 19.48
CA SER A 172 -4.32 -23.40 20.08
C SER A 172 -3.96 -23.40 21.56
N TYR A 173 -2.93 -22.65 21.96
CA TYR A 173 -2.59 -22.46 23.36
C TYR A 173 -3.72 -21.79 24.17
N ILE A 174 -4.35 -20.74 23.62
CA ILE A 174 -5.50 -20.08 24.23
C ILE A 174 -6.65 -21.08 24.41
N LYS A 175 -6.94 -21.88 23.38
CA LYS A 175 -7.99 -22.90 23.37
C LYS A 175 -7.77 -23.97 24.47
N GLU A 176 -6.55 -24.45 24.63
CA GLU A 176 -6.22 -25.43 25.68
C GLU A 176 -6.41 -24.86 27.09
N ARG A 177 -6.10 -23.60 27.31
CA ARG A 177 -6.28 -22.93 28.60
C ARG A 177 -7.73 -22.79 29.02
N GLN A 178 -8.66 -22.67 28.08
CA GLN A 178 -10.09 -22.57 28.37
C GLN A 178 -10.59 -23.77 29.19
N TYR A 179 -10.18 -24.98 28.82
CA TYR A 179 -10.67 -26.20 29.49
C TYR A 179 -10.28 -26.28 30.97
N SER A 180 -9.22 -25.64 31.40
CA SER A 180 -8.75 -25.67 32.78
C SER A 180 -9.33 -24.55 33.67
N LEU A 181 -10.04 -23.57 33.10
CA LEU A 181 -10.51 -22.37 33.81
C LEU A 181 -11.53 -22.67 34.91
N ASN A 182 -12.52 -23.46 34.59
CA ASN A 182 -13.63 -23.75 35.53
C ASN A 182 -13.15 -24.51 36.76
N ASP A 183 -12.26 -25.47 36.57
CA ASP A 183 -11.71 -26.26 37.67
C ASP A 183 -10.82 -25.39 38.58
N GLN A 184 -9.96 -24.56 37.99
CA GLN A 184 -9.09 -23.64 38.73
C GLN A 184 -9.91 -22.59 39.53
N TYR A 185 -10.98 -22.07 38.95
CA TYR A 185 -11.85 -21.10 39.64
C TYR A 185 -12.58 -21.76 40.80
N ARG A 186 -13.12 -22.95 40.58
CA ARG A 186 -13.80 -23.75 41.62
C ARG A 186 -12.88 -24.02 42.81
N GLU A 187 -11.65 -24.43 42.56
CA GLU A 187 -10.67 -24.68 43.61
C GLU A 187 -10.27 -23.40 44.35
N LYS A 188 -10.00 -22.29 43.62
CA LYS A 188 -9.74 -20.99 44.25
C LYS A 188 -10.89 -20.47 45.11
N LEU A 189 -12.13 -20.68 44.63
CA LEU A 189 -13.32 -20.25 45.37
C LEU A 189 -13.49 -21.08 46.64
N ARG A 190 -13.31 -22.40 46.55
CA ARG A 190 -13.34 -23.28 47.72
C ARG A 190 -12.28 -22.92 48.75
N THR A 191 -11.04 -22.70 48.32
CA THR A 191 -9.95 -22.33 49.24
C THR A 191 -10.28 -21.05 50.00
N LYS A 192 -10.68 -19.99 49.29
CA LYS A 192 -11.06 -18.71 49.92
C LYS A 192 -12.24 -18.84 50.88
N ILE A 193 -13.24 -19.65 50.52
CA ILE A 193 -14.40 -19.87 51.38
C ILE A 193 -13.99 -20.63 52.65
N ASN A 194 -13.13 -21.65 52.54
CA ASN A 194 -12.65 -22.40 53.68
C ASN A 194 -11.83 -21.54 54.63
N GLU A 195 -10.91 -20.69 54.11
CA GLU A 195 -10.19 -19.69 54.91
C GLU A 195 -11.16 -18.77 55.69
N PHE A 196 -12.22 -18.29 55.02
CA PHE A 196 -13.23 -17.40 55.65
C PHE A 196 -14.11 -18.13 56.68
N ILE A 197 -14.41 -19.42 56.46
CA ILE A 197 -15.18 -20.27 57.39
C ILE A 197 -14.38 -20.55 58.69
N GLU A 198 -13.09 -20.85 58.54
CA GLU A 198 -12.20 -21.09 59.68
C GLU A 198 -12.12 -19.84 60.56
N GLU A 199 -12.12 -18.64 60.00
CA GLU A 199 -12.10 -17.38 60.74
C GLU A 199 -13.45 -17.03 61.39
N ASN A 200 -14.61 -17.41 60.83
CA ASN A 200 -15.92 -16.85 61.20
C ASN A 200 -17.00 -17.88 61.61
N SER A 201 -16.68 -19.17 61.67
CA SER A 201 -17.62 -20.26 62.08
C SER A 201 -18.92 -20.36 61.26
N PHE A 202 -18.90 -19.95 59.97
CA PHE A 202 -20.03 -20.07 59.05
C PHE A 202 -19.97 -21.40 58.28
N LYS A 203 -21.15 -21.91 57.84
CA LYS A 203 -21.24 -23.03 56.89
C LYS A 203 -21.43 -22.49 55.49
N ALA A 204 -20.59 -22.94 54.56
CA ALA A 204 -20.75 -22.60 53.14
C ALA A 204 -21.96 -23.34 52.55
N ASP A 205 -22.76 -22.63 51.76
CA ASP A 205 -23.81 -23.23 50.92
C ASP A 205 -23.24 -23.69 49.59
N GLU A 206 -23.09 -25.00 49.41
CA GLU A 206 -22.54 -25.60 48.19
C GLU A 206 -23.34 -25.21 46.91
N ASN A 207 -24.67 -25.02 47.04
CA ASN A 207 -25.50 -24.61 45.90
C ASN A 207 -25.16 -23.21 45.44
N ARG A 208 -24.87 -22.28 46.36
CA ARG A 208 -24.40 -20.94 46.02
C ARG A 208 -23.02 -20.94 45.36
N ILE A 209 -22.12 -21.79 45.83
CA ILE A 209 -20.80 -21.94 45.22
C ILE A 209 -20.94 -22.44 43.77
N LEU A 210 -21.78 -23.44 43.52
CA LEU A 210 -22.04 -23.96 42.18
C LEU A 210 -22.69 -22.92 41.27
N GLN A 211 -23.64 -22.13 41.76
CA GLN A 211 -24.25 -21.03 41.01
C GLN A 211 -23.20 -19.98 40.58
N GLU A 212 -22.31 -19.60 41.49
CA GLU A 212 -21.25 -18.62 41.19
C GLU A 212 -20.24 -19.18 40.18
N VAL A 213 -19.89 -20.46 40.26
CA VAL A 213 -19.04 -21.14 39.28
C VAL A 213 -19.68 -21.14 37.88
N VAL A 214 -21.00 -21.42 37.80
CA VAL A 214 -21.73 -21.38 36.52
C VAL A 214 -21.72 -19.96 35.91
N ILE A 215 -22.06 -18.94 36.72
CA ILE A 215 -22.05 -17.53 36.30
C ILE A 215 -20.65 -17.11 35.84
N TYR A 216 -19.60 -17.52 36.53
CA TYR A 216 -18.23 -17.24 36.14
C TYR A 216 -17.86 -17.95 34.81
N SER A 217 -18.23 -19.25 34.70
CA SER A 217 -18.01 -20.04 33.48
C SER A 217 -18.61 -19.36 32.26
N ASP A 218 -19.87 -18.92 32.34
CA ASP A 218 -20.54 -18.24 31.23
C ASP A 218 -19.86 -16.89 30.87
N LYS A 219 -19.39 -16.16 31.87
CA LYS A 219 -18.69 -14.87 31.63
C LYS A 219 -17.31 -15.04 31.02
N THR A 220 -16.63 -16.14 31.34
CA THR A 220 -15.25 -16.39 30.88
C THR A 220 -15.17 -17.37 29.70
N ASP A 221 -16.31 -17.86 29.22
CA ASP A 221 -16.36 -18.71 28.06
C ASP A 221 -16.10 -17.90 26.77
N TYR A 222 -15.02 -18.23 26.08
CA TYR A 222 -14.65 -17.64 24.79
C TYR A 222 -14.54 -18.70 23.66
N THR A 223 -15.22 -19.84 23.84
CA THR A 223 -15.22 -20.94 22.86
C THR A 223 -15.78 -20.48 21.52
N GLU A 224 -16.83 -19.67 21.53
CA GLU A 224 -17.45 -19.15 20.31
C GLU A 224 -16.48 -18.22 19.56
N GLU A 225 -15.81 -17.32 20.27
CA GLU A 225 -14.84 -16.40 19.71
C GLU A 225 -13.65 -17.14 19.09
N VAL A 226 -13.15 -18.18 19.73
CA VAL A 226 -12.09 -19.03 19.15
C VAL A 226 -12.57 -19.71 17.88
N THR A 227 -13.79 -20.25 17.86
CA THR A 227 -14.35 -20.90 16.66
C THR A 227 -14.55 -19.91 15.52
N ARG A 228 -15.05 -18.71 15.79
CA ARG A 228 -15.19 -17.63 14.82
C ARG A 228 -13.84 -17.16 14.28
N PHE A 229 -12.87 -17.00 15.18
CA PHE A 229 -11.49 -16.66 14.80
C PHE A 229 -10.89 -17.71 13.85
N GLU A 230 -11.00 -19.02 14.17
CA GLU A 230 -10.56 -20.12 13.31
C GLU A 230 -11.22 -20.06 11.93
N SER A 231 -12.53 -19.81 11.88
CA SER A 231 -13.29 -19.66 10.63
C SER A 231 -12.79 -18.49 9.78
N HIS A 232 -12.56 -17.33 10.39
CA HIS A 232 -12.06 -16.15 9.66
C HIS A 232 -10.62 -16.34 9.16
N ILE A 233 -9.79 -17.06 9.90
CA ILE A 233 -8.43 -17.45 9.43
C ILE A 233 -8.50 -18.36 8.20
N ILE A 234 -9.43 -19.31 8.16
CA ILE A 234 -9.63 -20.17 6.99
C ILE A 234 -10.04 -19.32 5.78
N GLN A 235 -11.04 -18.43 5.95
CA GLN A 235 -11.47 -17.53 4.89
C GLN A 235 -10.35 -16.61 4.41
N LEU A 236 -9.49 -16.13 5.32
CA LEU A 236 -8.32 -15.33 4.98
C LEU A 236 -7.37 -16.11 4.07
N LEU A 237 -7.05 -17.36 4.42
CA LEU A 237 -6.18 -18.23 3.64
C LEU A 237 -6.76 -18.54 2.25
N GLU A 238 -8.04 -18.87 2.17
CA GLU A 238 -8.74 -19.12 0.89
C GLU A 238 -8.74 -17.87 0.02
N SER A 239 -8.94 -16.69 0.62
CA SER A 239 -8.93 -15.42 -0.10
C SER A 239 -7.56 -15.10 -0.70
N LEU A 240 -6.44 -15.52 -0.08
CA LEU A 240 -5.09 -15.32 -0.62
C LEU A 240 -4.84 -16.10 -1.93
N ASP A 241 -5.61 -17.14 -2.21
CA ASP A 241 -5.50 -17.94 -3.43
C ASP A 241 -6.42 -17.45 -4.57
N ASN A 242 -7.37 -16.59 -4.27
CA ASN A 242 -8.30 -16.05 -5.25
C ASN A 242 -7.65 -15.02 -6.18
N LYS A 243 -8.19 -14.90 -7.41
CA LYS A 243 -7.80 -13.88 -8.38
C LYS A 243 -8.80 -12.72 -8.29
N GLY A 244 -8.29 -11.51 -8.08
CA GLY A 244 -9.12 -10.30 -8.08
C GLY A 244 -8.67 -9.26 -7.05
N PRO A 245 -9.39 -8.15 -6.89
CA PRO A 245 -9.06 -7.09 -5.93
C PRO A 245 -9.30 -7.54 -4.50
N LEU A 246 -8.29 -8.15 -3.89
CA LEU A 246 -8.36 -8.83 -2.58
C LEU A 246 -8.30 -7.88 -1.38
N GLY A 247 -7.70 -6.70 -1.54
CA GLY A 247 -7.33 -5.84 -0.41
C GLY A 247 -8.47 -5.46 0.54
N ARG A 248 -9.68 -5.15 0.03
CA ARG A 248 -10.83 -4.80 0.88
C ARG A 248 -11.38 -5.99 1.64
N GLN A 249 -11.46 -7.14 0.98
CA GLN A 249 -11.97 -8.37 1.59
C GLN A 249 -11.03 -8.86 2.70
N LEU A 250 -9.73 -8.82 2.46
CA LEU A 250 -8.71 -9.19 3.43
C LEU A 250 -8.69 -8.22 4.62
N ASP A 251 -8.80 -6.91 4.39
CA ASP A 251 -8.87 -5.91 5.47
C ASP A 251 -10.11 -6.13 6.35
N PHE A 252 -11.28 -6.44 5.75
CA PHE A 252 -12.49 -6.79 6.48
C PHE A 252 -12.28 -8.04 7.35
N LEU A 253 -11.71 -9.12 6.80
CA LEU A 253 -11.45 -10.35 7.56
C LEU A 253 -10.51 -10.10 8.74
N ILE A 254 -9.48 -9.28 8.57
CA ILE A 254 -8.59 -8.91 9.67
C ILE A 254 -9.31 -8.10 10.76
N GLN A 255 -10.25 -7.23 10.37
CA GLN A 255 -11.07 -6.50 11.35
C GLN A 255 -11.95 -7.47 12.18
N GLU A 256 -12.57 -8.45 11.54
CA GLU A 256 -13.35 -9.47 12.25
C GLU A 256 -12.45 -10.33 13.17
N ILE A 257 -11.28 -10.76 12.69
CA ILE A 257 -10.31 -11.49 13.51
C ILE A 257 -9.86 -10.65 14.73
N ASN A 258 -9.62 -9.35 14.54
CA ASN A 258 -9.28 -8.43 15.62
C ASN A 258 -10.45 -8.24 16.61
N ARG A 259 -11.68 -8.30 16.14
CA ARG A 259 -12.86 -8.24 17.00
C ARG A 259 -12.92 -9.47 17.91
N GLU A 260 -12.77 -10.68 17.36
CA GLU A 260 -12.80 -11.91 18.12
C GLU A 260 -11.67 -11.95 19.18
N ILE A 261 -10.45 -11.57 18.82
CA ILE A 261 -9.34 -11.55 19.79
C ILE A 261 -9.52 -10.49 20.89
N ASN A 262 -10.20 -9.37 20.60
CA ASN A 262 -10.54 -8.38 21.60
C ASN A 262 -11.58 -8.93 22.61
N THR A 263 -12.55 -9.67 22.12
CA THR A 263 -13.57 -10.31 22.99
C THR A 263 -12.94 -11.38 23.86
N ILE A 264 -12.03 -12.20 23.32
CA ILE A 264 -11.25 -13.16 24.12
C ILE A 264 -10.47 -12.42 25.23
N ALA A 265 -9.81 -11.31 24.88
CA ALA A 265 -9.07 -10.50 25.85
C ALA A 265 -9.94 -9.96 27.00
N SER A 266 -11.19 -9.61 26.72
CA SER A 266 -12.11 -9.07 27.75
C SER A 266 -12.74 -10.14 28.63
N LYS A 267 -12.73 -11.40 28.19
CA LYS A 267 -13.31 -12.55 28.92
C LYS A 267 -12.29 -13.30 29.77
N THR A 268 -10.99 -12.97 29.68
CA THR A 268 -9.93 -13.68 30.41
C THR A 268 -9.20 -12.77 31.39
N ASP A 269 -8.90 -13.28 32.58
CA ASP A 269 -8.00 -12.68 33.59
C ASP A 269 -6.65 -13.37 33.65
N GLN A 270 -6.41 -14.39 32.79
CA GLN A 270 -5.15 -15.12 32.78
C GLN A 270 -4.06 -14.34 32.08
N ILE A 271 -2.96 -14.08 32.78
CA ILE A 271 -1.80 -13.35 32.26
C ILE A 271 -1.21 -14.01 31.02
N ASP A 272 -1.12 -15.35 31.00
CA ASP A 272 -0.55 -16.11 29.87
C ASP A 272 -1.42 -15.96 28.61
N VAL A 273 -2.76 -16.00 28.77
CA VAL A 273 -3.71 -15.79 27.65
C VAL A 273 -3.64 -14.34 27.17
N THR A 274 -3.60 -13.37 28.09
CA THR A 274 -3.43 -11.95 27.75
C THR A 274 -2.14 -11.69 26.99
N ASN A 275 -1.03 -12.31 27.37
CA ASN A 275 0.24 -12.23 26.64
C ASN A 275 0.12 -12.82 25.22
N CYS A 276 -0.56 -13.96 25.05
CA CYS A 276 -0.82 -14.53 23.75
C CYS A 276 -1.69 -13.61 22.88
N VAL A 277 -2.72 -12.98 23.45
CA VAL A 277 -3.57 -12.00 22.77
C VAL A 277 -2.73 -10.82 22.26
N ILE A 278 -1.84 -10.26 23.05
CA ILE A 278 -0.97 -9.14 22.66
C ILE A 278 -0.08 -9.56 21.49
N ILE A 279 0.50 -10.75 21.53
CA ILE A 279 1.33 -11.30 20.45
C ILE A 279 0.50 -11.46 19.17
N ILE A 280 -0.70 -12.05 19.25
CA ILE A 280 -1.60 -12.22 18.10
C ILE A 280 -1.96 -10.87 17.49
N LYS A 281 -2.35 -9.88 18.29
CA LYS A 281 -2.66 -8.52 17.82
C LYS A 281 -1.48 -7.88 17.07
N THR A 282 -0.28 -8.03 17.60
CA THR A 282 0.93 -7.51 16.96
C THR A 282 1.17 -8.16 15.59
N GLU A 283 0.97 -9.46 15.47
CA GLU A 283 1.12 -10.15 14.18
C GLU A 283 -0.02 -9.81 13.20
N LEU A 284 -1.26 -9.63 13.68
CA LEU A 284 -2.38 -9.20 12.85
C LEU A 284 -2.15 -7.81 12.25
N GLU A 285 -1.58 -6.87 13.03
CA GLU A 285 -1.27 -5.55 12.47
C GLU A 285 -0.16 -5.62 11.40
N LYS A 286 0.88 -6.43 11.60
CA LYS A 286 1.88 -6.68 10.56
C LYS A 286 1.27 -7.32 9.30
N ILE A 287 0.35 -8.25 9.43
CA ILE A 287 -0.39 -8.85 8.32
C ILE A 287 -1.20 -7.78 7.60
N ARG A 288 -1.89 -6.92 8.33
CA ARG A 288 -2.68 -5.82 7.78
C ARG A 288 -1.85 -4.84 6.96
N GLU A 289 -0.69 -4.43 7.45
CA GLU A 289 0.25 -3.57 6.72
C GLU A 289 0.70 -4.21 5.40
N GLN A 290 0.99 -5.51 5.40
CA GLN A 290 1.40 -6.21 4.18
C GLN A 290 0.26 -6.37 3.17
N ILE A 291 -0.96 -6.65 3.63
CA ILE A 291 -2.13 -6.75 2.76
C ILE A 291 -2.40 -5.45 2.00
N GLN A 292 -2.10 -4.30 2.60
CA GLN A 292 -2.21 -3.01 1.92
C GLN A 292 -1.29 -2.88 0.70
N ASN A 293 -0.23 -3.68 0.60
CA ASN A 293 0.72 -3.69 -0.51
C ASN A 293 0.40 -4.73 -1.60
N ILE A 294 -0.74 -5.43 -1.49
CA ILE A 294 -1.15 -6.51 -2.38
C ILE A 294 -2.27 -6.06 -3.33
N GLU A 295 -2.17 -6.53 -4.57
CA GLU A 295 -3.16 -6.39 -5.64
C GLU A 295 -3.53 -7.75 -6.23
#